data_410a876e4e55fa6e169007e0b8aea44e
#
_entry.id   410a876e4e55fa6e169007e0b8aea44e
#
_cell.length_a   1.000
_cell.length_b   1.000
_cell.length_c   1.000
_cell.angle_alpha   90.00
_cell.angle_beta   90.00
_cell.angle_gamma   90.00
#
_symmetry.space_group_name_H-M   'P 1'
#
loop_
_entity.id
_entity.type
_entity.pdbx_description
1 polymer ?
#
loop_
_entity_poly.entity_id
_entity_poly.type
_entity_poly.pdbx_seq_one_letter_code
_entity_poly.pdbx_strand_id
1 'polypeptide(L)'
;WMMVGPTGPRRLRLAIEHLANERGCSCYFVDLDPRWVKRLIANHQFDQARAYMDHVVDQALTILKHREVSALFTTPKLLEALAERKDLVRAGIKGVFCGGTTMDKQYARFLVEEVCEGGKIGFVPTYGNTLMGLARHHPISAENDYSIAYYAPQPRAALRVINPETNQAVDYDTWGRVELTTLTKEFFMPRFLERDEALRRKPWSEAPWDGVAEVRPFGAMEKKIVEGVY
;
A
#
# COMPACT_ATOMS: atom_id res chain seq x y z
N TRP A 1 -16.79 -1.71 -6.22
CA TRP A 1 -15.52 -1.34 -5.63
C TRP A 1 -15.49 0.14 -5.27
N MET A 2 -14.63 0.53 -4.35
CA MET A 2 -14.40 1.93 -4.01
C MET A 2 -12.91 2.17 -3.77
N MET A 3 -12.39 3.25 -4.32
CA MET A 3 -11.04 3.74 -4.03
C MET A 3 -11.15 5.08 -3.29
N VAL A 4 -10.58 5.13 -2.09
CA VAL A 4 -10.48 6.35 -1.28
C VAL A 4 -9.01 6.68 -1.10
N GLY A 5 -8.56 7.75 -1.75
CA GLY A 5 -7.14 8.10 -1.76
C GLY A 5 -6.77 8.91 -3.00
N PRO A 6 -5.49 8.94 -3.40
CA PRO A 6 -5.05 9.76 -4.52
C PRO A 6 -5.54 9.20 -5.86
N THR A 7 -6.74 9.58 -6.27
CA THR A 7 -7.38 9.11 -7.51
C THR A 7 -7.06 9.94 -8.76
N GLY A 8 -6.46 11.11 -8.62
CA GLY A 8 -6.12 12.01 -9.74
C GLY A 8 -5.57 11.30 -10.99
N PRO A 9 -4.94 11.94 -11.95
CA PRO A 9 -4.46 11.32 -13.18
C PRO A 9 -3.26 10.41 -12.89
N ARG A 10 -3.50 9.31 -12.18
CA ARG A 10 -2.49 8.36 -11.71
C ARG A 10 -2.76 6.97 -12.25
N ARG A 11 -1.69 6.25 -12.57
CA ARG A 11 -1.76 4.86 -13.03
C ARG A 11 -2.48 3.96 -12.04
N LEU A 12 -2.34 4.20 -10.73
CA LEU A 12 -2.99 3.38 -9.71
C LEU A 12 -4.51 3.40 -9.85
N ARG A 13 -5.12 4.57 -10.05
CA ARG A 13 -6.55 4.67 -10.30
C ARG A 13 -6.97 3.83 -11.52
N LEU A 14 -6.25 3.97 -12.63
CA LEU A 14 -6.55 3.21 -13.85
C LEU A 14 -6.43 1.71 -13.62
N ALA A 15 -5.45 1.26 -12.82
CA ALA A 15 -5.29 -0.14 -12.48
C ALA A 15 -6.45 -0.66 -11.63
N ILE A 16 -6.90 0.09 -10.63
CA ILE A 16 -8.03 -0.31 -9.77
C ILE A 16 -9.34 -0.32 -10.57
N GLU A 17 -9.57 0.67 -11.43
CA GLU A 17 -10.73 0.72 -12.31
C GLU A 17 -10.74 -0.48 -13.27
N HIS A 18 -9.60 -0.81 -13.86
CA HIS A 18 -9.44 -1.98 -14.72
C HIS A 18 -9.75 -3.29 -13.97
N LEU A 19 -9.19 -3.47 -12.78
CA LEU A 19 -9.45 -4.65 -11.95
C LEU A 19 -10.93 -4.79 -11.56
N ALA A 20 -11.61 -3.69 -11.28
CA ALA A 20 -13.04 -3.70 -11.00
C ALA A 20 -13.84 -4.11 -12.25
N ASN A 21 -13.53 -3.53 -13.40
CA ASN A 21 -14.20 -3.81 -14.67
C ASN A 21 -14.01 -5.27 -15.11
N GLU A 22 -12.80 -5.85 -14.96
CA GLU A 22 -12.52 -7.26 -15.23
C GLU A 22 -13.36 -8.22 -14.36
N ARG A 23 -13.84 -7.76 -13.23
CA ARG A 23 -14.75 -8.49 -12.32
C ARG A 23 -16.23 -8.15 -12.55
N GLY A 24 -16.57 -7.40 -13.61
CA GLY A 24 -17.92 -6.97 -13.90
C GLY A 24 -18.48 -5.96 -12.88
N CYS A 25 -17.61 -5.24 -12.17
CA CYS A 25 -17.99 -4.30 -11.12
C CYS A 25 -17.70 -2.87 -11.52
N SER A 26 -18.49 -1.93 -10.98
CA SER A 26 -18.17 -0.50 -11.02
C SER A 26 -17.22 -0.13 -9.90
N CYS A 27 -16.42 0.94 -10.11
CA CYS A 27 -15.56 1.51 -9.09
C CYS A 27 -15.95 2.95 -8.80
N TYR A 28 -16.20 3.28 -7.53
CA TYR A 28 -16.38 4.62 -7.04
C TYR A 28 -15.04 5.21 -6.62
N PHE A 29 -14.83 6.48 -6.91
CA PHE A 29 -13.58 7.17 -6.58
C PHE A 29 -13.83 8.37 -5.69
N VAL A 30 -13.18 8.40 -4.53
CA VAL A 30 -13.13 9.55 -3.64
C VAL A 30 -11.69 10.05 -3.63
N ASP A 31 -11.48 11.25 -4.17
CA ASP A 31 -10.12 11.80 -4.31
C ASP A 31 -9.63 12.46 -3.03
N LEU A 32 -8.39 12.14 -2.71
CA LEU A 32 -7.60 12.86 -1.72
C LEU A 32 -6.31 13.32 -2.40
N ASP A 33 -6.07 14.63 -2.45
CA ASP A 33 -4.80 15.15 -2.96
C ASP A 33 -3.73 15.18 -1.85
N PRO A 34 -2.77 14.25 -1.85
CA PRO A 34 -1.73 14.19 -0.84
C PRO A 34 -0.78 15.39 -0.88
N ARG A 35 -0.68 16.08 -2.02
CA ARG A 35 0.16 17.29 -2.16
C ARG A 35 -0.47 18.44 -1.40
N TRP A 36 -1.80 18.53 -1.44
CA TRP A 36 -2.53 19.53 -0.69
C TRP A 36 -2.42 19.30 0.82
N VAL A 37 -2.63 18.07 1.27
CA VAL A 37 -2.47 17.70 2.69
C VAL A 37 -1.05 18.01 3.18
N LYS A 38 -0.02 17.60 2.43
CA LYS A 38 1.39 17.91 2.76
C LYS A 38 1.66 19.40 2.84
N ARG A 39 1.09 20.19 1.95
CA ARG A 39 1.20 21.66 1.98
C ARG A 39 0.55 22.26 3.21
N LEU A 40 -0.64 21.80 3.58
CA LEU A 40 -1.33 22.27 4.78
C LEU A 40 -0.51 21.97 6.05
N ILE A 41 0.03 20.75 6.16
CA ILE A 41 0.88 20.34 7.28
C ILE A 41 2.18 21.15 7.31
N ALA A 42 2.86 21.35 6.19
CA ALA A 42 4.08 22.14 6.11
C ALA A 42 3.85 23.62 6.50
N ASN A 43 2.64 24.12 6.31
CA ASN A 43 2.23 25.47 6.72
C ASN A 43 1.60 25.52 8.12
N HIS A 44 1.68 24.44 8.92
CA HIS A 44 1.06 24.32 10.25
C HIS A 44 -0.46 24.52 10.28
N GLN A 45 -1.15 24.27 9.17
CA GLN A 45 -2.61 24.40 9.03
C GLN A 45 -3.30 23.06 9.36
N PHE A 46 -3.07 22.53 10.54
CA PHE A 46 -3.52 21.18 10.94
C PHE A 46 -5.04 21.03 10.96
N ASP A 47 -5.77 22.06 11.39
CA ASP A 47 -7.24 22.03 11.43
C ASP A 47 -7.82 21.95 10.01
N GLN A 48 -7.23 22.64 9.05
CA GLN A 48 -7.66 22.56 7.65
C GLN A 48 -7.32 21.19 7.04
N ALA A 49 -6.16 20.63 7.37
CA ALA A 49 -5.79 19.28 6.94
C ALA A 49 -6.78 18.23 7.49
N ARG A 50 -7.15 18.36 8.79
CA ARG A 50 -8.15 17.48 9.41
C ARG A 50 -9.52 17.64 8.75
N ALA A 51 -10.02 18.87 8.60
CA ALA A 51 -11.31 19.12 7.97
C ALA A 51 -11.39 18.56 6.54
N TYR A 52 -10.29 18.63 5.78
CA TYR A 52 -10.21 18.03 4.46
C TYR A 52 -10.26 16.50 4.51
N MET A 53 -9.53 15.87 5.44
CA MET A 53 -9.58 14.43 5.64
C MET A 53 -10.98 13.96 6.05
N ASP A 54 -11.62 14.67 6.97
CA ASP A 54 -13.00 14.38 7.40
C ASP A 54 -13.97 14.47 6.23
N HIS A 55 -13.84 15.48 5.37
CA HIS A 55 -14.65 15.62 4.17
C HIS A 55 -14.46 14.44 3.19
N VAL A 56 -13.25 13.95 3.02
CA VAL A 56 -12.97 12.75 2.20
C VAL A 56 -13.65 11.50 2.79
N VAL A 57 -13.57 11.33 4.10
CA VAL A 57 -14.23 10.22 4.81
C VAL A 57 -15.76 10.33 4.69
N ASP A 58 -16.34 11.53 4.83
CA ASP A 58 -17.78 11.76 4.68
C ASP A 58 -18.30 11.38 3.29
N GLN A 59 -17.57 11.70 2.24
CA GLN A 59 -17.90 11.27 0.88
C GLN A 59 -17.93 9.74 0.76
N ALA A 60 -16.90 9.06 1.29
CA ALA A 60 -16.82 7.60 1.27
C ALA A 60 -17.98 6.97 2.06
N LEU A 61 -18.29 7.49 3.25
CA LEU A 61 -19.42 7.05 4.06
C LEU A 61 -20.77 7.25 3.37
N THR A 62 -20.91 8.34 2.62
CA THR A 62 -22.12 8.60 1.80
C THR A 62 -22.29 7.54 0.73
N ILE A 63 -21.20 7.14 0.06
CA ILE A 63 -21.23 6.05 -0.92
C ILE A 63 -21.63 4.74 -0.24
N LEU A 64 -20.98 4.38 0.88
CA LEU A 64 -21.26 3.17 1.65
C LEU A 64 -22.69 3.10 2.21
N LYS A 65 -23.35 4.24 2.38
CA LYS A 65 -24.74 4.30 2.81
C LYS A 65 -25.73 3.94 1.70
N HIS A 66 -25.39 4.26 0.44
CA HIS A 66 -26.31 4.19 -0.69
C HIS A 66 -25.92 3.16 -1.75
N ARG A 67 -24.77 2.54 -1.64
CA ARG A 67 -24.21 1.61 -2.62
C ARG A 67 -23.60 0.39 -1.96
N GLU A 68 -23.74 -0.75 -2.60
CA GLU A 68 -23.03 -1.96 -2.22
C GLU A 68 -21.57 -1.86 -2.66
N VAL A 69 -20.66 -1.95 -1.72
CA VAL A 69 -19.22 -1.94 -1.94
C VAL A 69 -18.61 -3.16 -1.26
N SER A 70 -18.03 -4.04 -2.04
CA SER A 70 -17.40 -5.27 -1.51
C SER A 70 -15.87 -5.19 -1.42
N ALA A 71 -15.24 -4.32 -2.19
CA ALA A 71 -13.79 -4.13 -2.17
C ALA A 71 -13.43 -2.66 -2.02
N LEU A 72 -12.54 -2.38 -1.06
CA LEU A 72 -12.05 -1.05 -0.75
C LEU A 72 -10.55 -0.98 -1.08
N PHE A 73 -10.12 0.04 -1.80
CA PHE A 73 -8.72 0.41 -1.96
C PHE A 73 -8.47 1.73 -1.23
N THR A 74 -7.57 1.73 -0.25
CA THR A 74 -7.34 2.91 0.58
C THR A 74 -5.95 2.92 1.22
N THR A 75 -5.67 3.92 2.04
CA THR A 75 -4.48 3.99 2.88
C THR A 75 -4.81 3.55 4.31
N PRO A 76 -3.82 3.13 5.12
CA PRO A 76 -4.07 2.71 6.49
C PRO A 76 -4.82 3.75 7.32
N LYS A 77 -4.42 5.01 7.26
CA LYS A 77 -5.07 6.10 8.01
C LYS A 77 -6.52 6.37 7.61
N LEU A 78 -6.82 6.29 6.33
CA LEU A 78 -8.20 6.42 5.85
C LEU A 78 -9.04 5.19 6.22
N LEU A 79 -8.43 4.01 6.26
CA LEU A 79 -9.10 2.80 6.70
C LEU A 79 -9.51 2.89 8.18
N GLU A 80 -8.59 3.33 9.06
CA GLU A 80 -8.90 3.63 10.46
C GLU A 80 -10.06 4.61 10.57
N ALA A 81 -9.95 5.77 9.93
CA ALA A 81 -10.96 6.82 10.01
C ALA A 81 -12.35 6.37 9.49
N LEU A 82 -12.39 5.46 8.52
CA LEU A 82 -13.62 4.84 8.06
C LEU A 82 -14.17 3.85 9.09
N ALA A 83 -13.30 3.00 9.66
CA ALA A 83 -13.69 1.98 10.64
C ALA A 83 -14.19 2.59 11.97
N GLU A 84 -13.61 3.70 12.42
CA GLU A 84 -14.07 4.45 13.59
C GLU A 84 -15.52 4.95 13.45
N ARG A 85 -15.97 5.19 12.22
CA ARG A 85 -17.26 5.82 11.92
C ARG A 85 -18.29 4.86 11.31
N LYS A 86 -17.86 3.67 10.88
CA LYS A 86 -18.71 2.70 10.20
C LYS A 86 -18.22 1.28 10.45
N ASP A 87 -19.13 0.40 10.87
CA ASP A 87 -18.91 -1.04 10.84
C ASP A 87 -18.76 -1.49 9.37
N LEU A 88 -17.54 -1.80 8.97
CA LEU A 88 -17.21 -2.12 7.59
C LEU A 88 -17.69 -3.51 7.18
N VAL A 89 -17.76 -4.46 8.12
CA VAL A 89 -18.32 -5.80 7.88
C VAL A 89 -19.81 -5.69 7.56
N ARG A 90 -20.55 -4.97 8.38
CA ARG A 90 -21.99 -4.72 8.15
C ARG A 90 -22.25 -3.85 6.91
N ALA A 91 -21.29 -3.01 6.52
CA ALA A 91 -21.37 -2.26 5.28
C ALA A 91 -21.17 -3.12 4.02
N GLY A 92 -20.79 -4.41 4.19
CA GLY A 92 -20.62 -5.36 3.10
C GLY A 92 -19.21 -5.43 2.52
N ILE A 93 -18.23 -4.77 3.14
CA ILE A 93 -16.82 -4.85 2.72
C ILE A 93 -16.32 -6.27 2.98
N LYS A 94 -15.76 -6.90 1.95
CA LYS A 94 -15.17 -8.25 1.99
C LYS A 94 -13.66 -8.25 1.88
N GLY A 95 -13.09 -7.19 1.31
CA GLY A 95 -11.66 -7.07 1.14
C GLY A 95 -11.18 -5.63 1.06
N VAL A 96 -9.99 -5.39 1.62
CA VAL A 96 -9.32 -4.10 1.62
C VAL A 96 -7.93 -4.24 1.03
N PHE A 97 -7.65 -3.50 -0.02
CA PHE A 97 -6.29 -3.24 -0.50
C PHE A 97 -5.77 -1.99 0.20
N CYS A 98 -4.68 -2.12 0.92
CA CYS A 98 -4.16 -1.07 1.77
C CYS A 98 -2.68 -0.78 1.50
N GLY A 99 -2.34 0.47 1.22
CA GLY A 99 -0.96 0.85 0.94
C GLY A 99 -0.75 2.36 0.85
N GLY A 100 0.44 2.75 0.39
CA GLY A 100 0.81 4.16 0.21
C GLY A 100 1.54 4.78 1.41
N THR A 101 1.77 4.05 2.48
CA THR A 101 2.55 4.46 3.65
C THR A 101 3.27 3.26 4.26
N THR A 102 4.31 3.51 5.02
CA THR A 102 5.00 2.48 5.79
C THR A 102 4.04 1.85 6.79
N MET A 103 4.13 0.55 6.93
CA MET A 103 3.30 -0.24 7.84
C MET A 103 4.19 -1.25 8.55
N ASP A 104 4.33 -1.11 9.85
CA ASP A 104 5.04 -2.07 10.68
C ASP A 104 4.13 -3.24 11.11
N LYS A 105 4.71 -4.25 11.73
CA LYS A 105 3.99 -5.44 12.19
C LYS A 105 2.87 -5.15 13.19
N GLN A 106 3.10 -4.20 14.09
CA GLN A 106 2.13 -3.87 15.14
C GLN A 106 0.91 -3.20 14.54
N TYR A 107 1.16 -2.30 13.58
CA TYR A 107 0.09 -1.65 12.86
C TYR A 107 -0.65 -2.61 11.94
N ALA A 108 0.07 -3.52 11.26
CA ALA A 108 -0.55 -4.57 10.46
C ALA A 108 -1.43 -5.49 11.32
N ARG A 109 -0.94 -5.89 12.50
CA ARG A 109 -1.73 -6.66 13.47
C ARG A 109 -3.02 -5.92 13.86
N PHE A 110 -2.92 -4.66 14.25
CA PHE A 110 -4.08 -3.85 14.60
C PHE A 110 -5.11 -3.79 13.45
N LEU A 111 -4.64 -3.54 12.22
CA LEU A 111 -5.54 -3.49 11.07
C LEU A 111 -6.23 -4.83 10.79
N VAL A 112 -5.51 -5.94 10.92
CA VAL A 112 -6.08 -7.28 10.68
C VAL A 112 -7.01 -7.70 11.82
N GLU A 113 -6.60 -7.55 13.08
CA GLU A 113 -7.35 -8.05 14.21
C GLU A 113 -8.53 -7.16 14.58
N GLU A 114 -8.33 -5.85 14.66
CA GLU A 114 -9.35 -4.91 15.13
C GLU A 114 -10.17 -4.33 13.97
N VAL A 115 -9.51 -3.75 12.97
CA VAL A 115 -10.21 -3.04 11.89
C VAL A 115 -10.87 -4.01 10.90
N CYS A 116 -10.20 -5.12 10.59
CA CYS A 116 -10.72 -6.19 9.73
C CYS A 116 -11.38 -7.34 10.50
N GLU A 117 -11.63 -7.14 11.79
CA GLU A 117 -12.35 -8.07 12.69
C GLU A 117 -11.81 -9.50 12.61
N GLY A 118 -10.50 -9.68 12.80
CA GLY A 118 -9.88 -10.99 12.83
C GLY A 118 -9.96 -11.74 11.50
N GLY A 119 -9.97 -11.01 10.38
CA GLY A 119 -9.99 -11.59 9.04
C GLY A 119 -11.39 -11.79 8.44
N LYS A 120 -12.45 -11.25 9.06
CA LYS A 120 -13.77 -11.18 8.41
C LYS A 120 -13.74 -10.34 7.14
N ILE A 121 -12.84 -9.34 7.10
CA ILE A 121 -12.46 -8.60 5.90
C ILE A 121 -11.06 -9.05 5.50
N GLY A 122 -10.90 -9.51 4.26
CA GLY A 122 -9.59 -9.87 3.72
C GLY A 122 -8.68 -8.64 3.63
N PHE A 123 -7.52 -8.67 4.30
CA PHE A 123 -6.57 -7.57 4.28
C PHE A 123 -5.42 -7.86 3.32
N VAL A 124 -5.23 -6.96 2.34
CA VAL A 124 -4.22 -7.07 1.28
C VAL A 124 -3.31 -5.85 1.33
N PRO A 125 -2.16 -5.93 1.99
CA PRO A 125 -1.18 -4.85 1.95
C PRO A 125 -0.62 -4.74 0.53
N THR A 126 -0.36 -3.52 0.09
CA THR A 126 0.13 -3.27 -1.26
C THR A 126 1.46 -2.53 -1.25
N TYR A 127 2.42 -3.07 -1.99
CA TYR A 127 3.69 -2.43 -2.30
C TYR A 127 3.88 -2.41 -3.81
N GLY A 128 4.27 -1.26 -4.32
CA GLY A 128 4.52 -1.13 -5.74
C GLY A 128 4.61 0.31 -6.21
N ASN A 129 4.99 0.45 -7.46
CA ASN A 129 5.13 1.74 -8.12
C ASN A 129 4.78 1.63 -9.61
N THR A 130 4.91 2.75 -10.32
CA THR A 130 4.62 2.80 -11.77
C THR A 130 5.50 1.86 -12.59
N LEU A 131 6.74 1.63 -12.15
CA LEU A 131 7.73 0.82 -12.87
C LEU A 131 7.46 -0.68 -12.72
N MET A 132 7.23 -1.11 -11.48
CA MET A 132 7.05 -2.52 -11.13
C MET A 132 5.60 -3.02 -11.29
N GLY A 133 4.63 -2.17 -11.00
CA GLY A 133 3.25 -2.57 -10.71
C GLY A 133 3.10 -2.95 -9.25
N LEU A 134 2.21 -3.88 -8.93
CA LEU A 134 2.00 -4.37 -7.57
C LEU A 134 2.76 -5.67 -7.33
N ALA A 135 3.49 -5.73 -6.22
CA ALA A 135 4.09 -6.94 -5.70
C ALA A 135 3.02 -7.86 -5.07
N ARG A 136 3.27 -9.18 -5.09
CA ARG A 136 2.51 -10.12 -4.28
C ARG A 136 2.92 -9.97 -2.83
N HIS A 137 2.00 -10.14 -1.91
CA HIS A 137 2.34 -10.22 -0.49
C HIS A 137 2.27 -11.67 0.00
N HIS A 138 3.09 -11.99 0.99
CA HIS A 138 2.92 -13.20 1.78
C HIS A 138 1.66 -13.02 2.67
N PRO A 139 0.86 -14.07 2.90
CA PRO A 139 -0.26 -14.00 3.85
C PRO A 139 0.18 -13.45 5.20
N ILE A 140 -0.62 -12.53 5.76
CA ILE A 140 -0.35 -11.92 7.06
C ILE A 140 -1.20 -12.64 8.10
N SER A 141 -0.56 -13.19 9.12
CA SER A 141 -1.21 -13.91 10.20
C SER A 141 -0.36 -13.90 11.47
N ALA A 142 -0.94 -14.37 12.57
CA ALA A 142 -0.22 -14.58 13.83
C ALA A 142 0.96 -15.56 13.67
N GLU A 143 0.87 -16.54 12.75
CA GLU A 143 1.91 -17.53 12.50
C GLU A 143 3.23 -16.91 12.00
N ASN A 144 3.16 -15.80 11.27
CA ASN A 144 4.33 -15.07 10.78
C ASN A 144 4.56 -13.74 11.53
N ASP A 145 3.99 -13.61 12.73
CA ASP A 145 4.11 -12.40 13.55
C ASP A 145 3.67 -11.15 12.81
N TYR A 146 2.62 -11.26 11.98
CA TYR A 146 2.08 -10.17 11.15
C TYR A 146 3.11 -9.47 10.25
N SER A 147 4.22 -10.16 9.96
CA SER A 147 5.28 -9.63 9.09
C SER A 147 4.77 -9.48 7.66
N ILE A 148 4.99 -8.31 7.08
CA ILE A 148 4.61 -8.02 5.71
C ILE A 148 5.81 -8.26 4.81
N ALA A 149 5.71 -9.25 3.95
CA ALA A 149 6.71 -9.53 2.94
C ALA A 149 6.10 -9.45 1.54
N TYR A 150 6.85 -8.85 0.61
CA TYR A 150 6.43 -8.63 -0.76
C TYR A 150 7.38 -9.29 -1.75
N TYR A 151 6.82 -9.79 -2.84
CA TYR A 151 7.53 -10.48 -3.91
C TYR A 151 7.20 -9.85 -5.24
N ALA A 152 8.22 -9.50 -6.01
CA ALA A 152 8.03 -8.87 -7.32
C ALA A 152 7.21 -9.76 -8.27
N PRO A 153 6.43 -9.17 -9.19
CA PRO A 153 5.66 -9.91 -10.19
C PRO A 153 6.57 -10.41 -11.33
N GLN A 154 7.38 -11.43 -11.05
CA GLN A 154 8.24 -12.04 -12.07
C GLN A 154 7.43 -12.73 -13.18
N PRO A 155 7.97 -12.79 -14.41
CA PRO A 155 9.28 -12.27 -14.87
C PRO A 155 9.30 -10.78 -15.19
N ARG A 156 8.19 -10.09 -15.03
CA ARG A 156 8.01 -8.68 -15.39
C ARG A 156 8.88 -7.72 -14.59
N ALA A 157 9.12 -8.01 -13.33
CA ALA A 157 9.97 -7.22 -12.45
C ALA A 157 10.70 -8.13 -11.46
N ALA A 158 11.89 -7.71 -11.04
CA ALA A 158 12.67 -8.37 -10.00
C ALA A 158 13.11 -7.36 -8.95
N LEU A 159 13.05 -7.74 -7.68
CA LEU A 159 13.57 -6.97 -6.55
C LEU A 159 14.80 -7.64 -5.99
N ARG A 160 15.76 -6.84 -5.58
CA ARG A 160 16.94 -7.25 -4.82
C ARG A 160 17.12 -6.30 -3.65
N VAL A 161 17.68 -6.81 -2.55
CA VAL A 161 18.11 -5.98 -1.42
C VAL A 161 19.63 -6.01 -1.41
N ILE A 162 20.23 -4.85 -1.56
CA ILE A 162 21.69 -4.72 -1.76
C ILE A 162 22.32 -3.80 -0.71
N ASN A 163 23.57 -4.06 -0.43
CA ASN A 163 24.44 -3.09 0.24
C ASN A 163 24.79 -1.98 -0.76
N PRO A 164 24.46 -0.70 -0.47
CA PRO A 164 24.67 0.41 -1.41
C PRO A 164 26.15 0.73 -1.70
N GLU A 165 27.06 0.31 -0.81
CA GLU A 165 28.51 0.55 -0.98
C GLU A 165 29.16 -0.52 -1.87
N THR A 166 28.77 -1.78 -1.68
CA THR A 166 29.39 -2.91 -2.40
C THR A 166 28.60 -3.35 -3.63
N ASN A 167 27.34 -2.91 -3.77
CA ASN A 167 26.39 -3.37 -4.79
C ASN A 167 26.10 -4.89 -4.76
N GLN A 168 26.47 -5.57 -3.67
CA GLN A 168 26.21 -6.99 -3.48
C GLN A 168 24.90 -7.19 -2.73
N ALA A 169 24.21 -8.31 -2.99
CA ALA A 169 23.04 -8.69 -2.22
C ALA A 169 23.44 -8.88 -0.75
N VAL A 170 22.62 -8.34 0.16
CA VAL A 170 22.79 -8.59 1.60
C VAL A 170 22.35 -9.99 1.97
N ASP A 171 22.72 -10.47 3.16
CA ASP A 171 22.22 -11.74 3.69
C ASP A 171 20.72 -11.68 3.93
N TYR A 172 20.06 -12.84 4.05
CA TYR A 172 18.66 -12.89 4.41
C TYR A 172 18.42 -12.29 5.79
N ASP A 173 17.27 -11.65 5.95
CA ASP A 173 16.85 -10.94 7.17
C ASP A 173 17.79 -9.78 7.56
N THR A 174 18.56 -9.28 6.59
CA THR A 174 19.44 -8.12 6.73
C THR A 174 18.89 -6.94 5.93
N TRP A 175 19.03 -5.74 6.51
CA TRP A 175 18.64 -4.50 5.87
C TRP A 175 19.56 -4.13 4.72
N GLY A 176 18.99 -3.62 3.66
CA GLY A 176 19.71 -3.03 2.54
C GLY A 176 18.78 -2.20 1.67
N ARG A 177 19.35 -1.54 0.70
CA ARG A 177 18.61 -0.73 -0.25
C ARG A 177 17.90 -1.60 -1.28
N VAL A 178 16.67 -1.23 -1.61
CA VAL A 178 15.88 -1.92 -2.63
C VAL A 178 16.38 -1.54 -4.02
N GLU A 179 16.73 -2.53 -4.82
CA GLU A 179 17.07 -2.42 -6.23
C GLU A 179 15.97 -3.08 -7.07
N LEU A 180 15.42 -2.37 -8.03
CA LEU A 180 14.38 -2.83 -8.93
C LEU A 180 14.95 -3.02 -10.36
N THR A 181 14.62 -4.13 -10.98
CA THR A 181 14.76 -4.32 -12.42
C THR A 181 13.40 -4.58 -13.05
N THR A 182 13.04 -3.87 -14.11
CA THR A 182 11.82 -4.11 -14.88
C THR A 182 12.15 -4.67 -16.26
N LEU A 183 11.34 -5.64 -16.69
CA LEU A 183 11.50 -6.40 -17.93
C LEU A 183 10.15 -6.48 -18.65
N THR A 184 9.59 -5.35 -19.01
CA THR A 184 8.35 -5.32 -19.80
C THR A 184 8.64 -4.96 -21.25
N LYS A 185 7.70 -5.28 -22.13
CA LYS A 185 7.80 -4.94 -23.55
C LYS A 185 7.91 -3.43 -23.78
N GLU A 186 7.22 -2.66 -22.96
CA GLU A 186 7.15 -1.20 -23.06
C GLU A 186 8.28 -0.49 -22.32
N PHE A 187 8.96 -1.21 -21.41
CA PHE A 187 9.81 -0.57 -20.44
C PHE A 187 10.88 -1.50 -19.89
N PHE A 188 12.14 -1.16 -20.15
CA PHE A 188 13.30 -1.86 -19.58
C PHE A 188 14.11 -0.89 -18.73
N MET A 189 14.19 -1.15 -17.44
CA MET A 189 15.03 -0.40 -16.51
C MET A 189 15.79 -1.37 -15.62
N PRO A 190 17.05 -1.62 -15.92
CA PRO A 190 17.88 -2.49 -15.12
C PRO A 190 18.42 -1.77 -13.89
N ARG A 191 18.42 -2.45 -12.74
CA ARG A 191 19.14 -2.05 -11.53
C ARG A 191 18.84 -0.63 -11.04
N PHE A 192 17.59 -0.24 -11.05
CA PHE A 192 17.16 1.05 -10.51
C PHE A 192 17.16 1.00 -8.99
N LEU A 193 17.88 1.92 -8.35
CA LEU A 193 17.89 2.05 -6.89
C LEU A 193 16.65 2.80 -6.43
N GLU A 194 15.76 2.08 -5.73
CA GLU A 194 14.57 2.67 -5.13
C GLU A 194 14.92 3.62 -3.98
N ARG A 195 13.92 4.38 -3.56
CA ARG A 195 14.04 5.27 -2.39
C ARG A 195 13.83 4.51 -1.08
N ASP A 196 13.61 3.22 -1.17
CA ASP A 196 13.26 2.35 -0.06
C ASP A 196 14.44 1.49 0.37
N GLU A 197 14.45 1.13 1.63
CA GLU A 197 15.24 0.04 2.20
C GLU A 197 14.29 -1.04 2.75
N ALA A 198 14.77 -2.25 2.83
CA ALA A 198 13.99 -3.40 3.28
C ALA A 198 14.87 -4.51 3.85
N LEU A 199 14.27 -5.45 4.56
CA LEU A 199 14.87 -6.74 4.87
C LEU A 199 14.76 -7.66 3.67
N ARG A 200 15.87 -8.34 3.30
CA ARG A 200 15.84 -9.39 2.28
C ARG A 200 15.13 -10.62 2.81
N ARG A 201 14.13 -11.12 2.07
CA ARG A 201 13.38 -12.33 2.44
C ARG A 201 13.67 -13.49 1.50
N LYS A 202 13.65 -14.69 2.10
CA LYS A 202 13.80 -15.95 1.36
C LYS A 202 12.62 -16.17 0.41
N PRO A 203 12.84 -16.95 -0.67
CA PRO A 203 11.75 -17.42 -1.52
C PRO A 203 10.63 -18.08 -0.70
N TRP A 204 9.42 -17.99 -1.23
CA TRP A 204 8.20 -18.61 -0.70
C TRP A 204 7.62 -19.55 -1.76
N SER A 205 6.82 -20.54 -1.37
CA SER A 205 6.28 -21.56 -2.27
C SER A 205 5.56 -21.00 -3.51
N GLU A 206 4.83 -19.90 -3.34
CA GLU A 206 4.15 -19.23 -4.46
C GLU A 206 4.99 -18.14 -5.15
N ALA A 207 6.17 -17.83 -4.62
CA ALA A 207 7.12 -16.89 -5.17
C ALA A 207 8.55 -17.43 -5.00
N PRO A 208 9.02 -18.31 -5.92
CA PRO A 208 10.31 -18.99 -5.79
C PRO A 208 11.51 -18.07 -6.10
N TRP A 209 11.46 -16.84 -5.65
CA TRP A 209 12.49 -15.80 -5.74
C TRP A 209 12.51 -14.96 -4.47
N ASP A 210 13.57 -14.18 -4.29
CA ASP A 210 13.74 -13.32 -3.12
C ASP A 210 12.64 -12.26 -3.01
N GLY A 211 12.23 -11.99 -1.78
CA GLY A 211 11.30 -10.95 -1.42
C GLY A 211 11.93 -9.82 -0.62
N VAL A 212 11.11 -8.83 -0.30
CA VAL A 212 11.43 -7.68 0.57
C VAL A 212 10.41 -7.58 1.69
N ALA A 213 10.84 -7.27 2.90
CA ALA A 213 9.94 -7.07 4.03
C ALA A 213 10.28 -5.80 4.80
N GLU A 214 9.34 -5.35 5.64
CA GLU A 214 9.50 -4.16 6.49
C GLU A 214 9.94 -2.94 5.66
N VAL A 215 9.36 -2.76 4.47
CA VAL A 215 9.76 -1.72 3.53
C VAL A 215 9.53 -0.34 4.13
N ARG A 216 10.56 0.49 4.10
CA ARG A 216 10.53 1.87 4.62
C ARG A 216 11.43 2.79 3.79
N PRO A 217 11.29 4.12 3.90
CA PRO A 217 12.19 5.04 3.25
C PRO A 217 13.65 4.80 3.63
N PHE A 218 14.55 4.85 2.64
CA PHE A 218 15.97 4.75 2.88
C PHE A 218 16.47 5.94 3.71
N GLY A 219 17.14 5.69 4.83
CA GLY A 219 17.45 6.69 5.85
C GLY A 219 18.12 7.97 5.37
N ALA A 220 18.93 7.93 4.30
CA ALA A 220 19.49 9.14 3.68
C ALA A 220 18.42 10.04 3.00
N MET A 221 17.21 9.52 2.78
CA MET A 221 16.09 10.22 2.14
C MET A 221 14.96 10.57 3.11
N GLU A 222 14.97 10.04 4.34
CA GLU A 222 13.92 10.27 5.36
C GLU A 222 13.60 11.75 5.57
N LYS A 223 14.61 12.61 5.61
CA LYS A 223 14.44 14.07 5.82
C LYS A 223 13.65 14.77 4.68
N LYS A 224 13.43 14.10 3.55
CA LYS A 224 12.71 14.65 2.39
C LYS A 224 11.30 14.08 2.22
N ILE A 225 10.94 13.09 3.01
CA ILE A 225 9.66 12.38 2.88
C ILE A 225 8.79 12.74 4.08
N VAL A 226 7.63 13.35 3.83
CA VAL A 226 6.58 13.51 4.83
C VAL A 226 5.74 12.25 4.80
N GLU A 227 5.97 11.34 5.74
CA GLU A 227 5.24 10.08 5.88
C GLU A 227 3.88 10.26 6.54
N GLY A 228 3.00 9.29 6.31
CA GLY A 228 1.76 9.12 7.07
C GLY A 228 0.72 10.22 6.92
N VAL A 229 0.79 10.99 5.85
CA VAL A 229 -0.08 12.15 5.63
C VAL A 229 -1.43 11.77 5.01
N TYR A 230 -1.59 10.51 4.60
CA TYR A 230 -2.82 10.04 3.97
C TYR A 230 -2.94 8.52 4.05
#